data_f67159f8d70cd66bd144c806cabbe148
#
_entry.id   f67159f8d70cd66bd144c806cabbe148
#
_cell.length_a   1.000
_cell.length_b   1.000
_cell.length_c   1.000
_cell.angle_alpha   90.00
_cell.angle_beta   90.00
_cell.angle_gamma   90.00
#
_symmetry.space_group_name_H-M   'P 1'
#
loop_
_entity.id
_entity.type
_entity.pdbx_description
1 polymer ?
#
loop_
_entity_poly.entity_id
_entity_poly.type
_entity_poly.pdbx_seq_one_letter_code
_entity_poly.pdbx_strand_id
1 'polypeptide(L)'
;ITYIRYLKISHQNGFCIMRAKFDHKKICERFAGLSSGALFMKRGMEKIRIVFRLIRHFRKNIDFIVWIAPSNYLATDDYVNDIKAVAREISNRICFFSIENISLNDGQYLKLYNLADKYRIFCVVDESITIKNTEAGRTRRLLSMKHKFKYRLILSGTPLTQGLIDLYSQTQFMDSTILNMTETQFMHSFLPFYMDDFEVWKRWSTPKNEAKLVKMIKPYLLACDFEDNLKITYYDSDFELTPQEAAVYQLEKEDFLKDKEQVAFLQVVQRFQYLYT
;
A
#
# COMPACT_ATOMS: atom_id res chain seq x y z
N ILE A 1 -5.48 -16.65 21.83
CA ILE A 1 -5.00 -17.00 20.46
C ILE A 1 -5.75 -16.08 19.53
N THR A 2 -5.17 -14.91 19.25
CA THR A 2 -5.78 -13.94 18.34
C THR A 2 -5.46 -14.42 16.93
N TYR A 3 -6.42 -15.04 16.27
CA TYR A 3 -6.32 -15.39 14.86
C TYR A 3 -6.29 -14.11 14.05
N ILE A 4 -5.12 -13.72 13.56
CA ILE A 4 -5.01 -12.82 12.43
C ILE A 4 -5.49 -13.63 11.23
N ARG A 5 -6.77 -13.53 10.91
CA ARG A 5 -7.25 -13.94 9.60
C ARG A 5 -6.70 -12.93 8.60
N TYR A 6 -5.55 -13.27 8.00
CA TYR A 6 -5.25 -12.71 6.70
C TYR A 6 -6.50 -12.89 5.85
N LEU A 7 -6.88 -11.85 5.10
CA LEU A 7 -7.85 -12.01 4.03
C LEU A 7 -7.31 -13.11 3.11
N LYS A 8 -7.61 -14.36 3.44
CA LYS A 8 -7.58 -15.45 2.49
C LYS A 8 -8.71 -15.10 1.54
N ILE A 9 -8.40 -14.30 0.51
CA ILE A 9 -9.30 -14.06 -0.60
C ILE A 9 -9.49 -15.43 -1.20
N SER A 10 -10.51 -16.13 -0.72
CA SER A 10 -10.79 -17.49 -1.14
C SER A 10 -11.05 -17.47 -2.64
N HIS A 11 -10.53 -18.44 -3.33
CA HIS A 11 -10.61 -18.63 -4.77
C HIS A 11 -12.02 -18.65 -5.36
N GLN A 12 -13.08 -18.56 -4.55
CA GLN A 12 -14.47 -18.70 -4.98
C GLN A 12 -15.19 -17.40 -5.30
N ASN A 13 -14.66 -16.22 -4.96
CA ASN A 13 -15.39 -14.95 -5.10
C ASN A 13 -14.81 -13.96 -6.11
N GLY A 14 -14.33 -14.44 -7.24
CA GLY A 14 -14.27 -13.61 -8.45
C GLY A 14 -13.14 -12.58 -8.55
N PHE A 15 -12.04 -12.71 -7.84
CA PHE A 15 -10.77 -12.12 -8.25
C PHE A 15 -10.26 -12.88 -9.47
N CYS A 16 -10.03 -12.19 -10.55
CA CYS A 16 -9.41 -12.78 -11.73
C CYS A 16 -7.96 -13.13 -11.38
N ILE A 17 -7.72 -14.37 -10.97
CA ILE A 17 -6.38 -14.92 -10.81
C ILE A 17 -5.90 -15.23 -12.21
N MET A 18 -5.05 -14.37 -12.74
CA MET A 18 -4.37 -14.66 -14.01
C MET A 18 -3.16 -15.55 -13.69
N ARG A 19 -3.28 -16.85 -13.89
CA ARG A 19 -2.13 -17.76 -13.99
C ARG A 19 -1.34 -17.39 -15.24
N ALA A 20 -0.05 -17.14 -15.07
CA ALA A 20 1.02 -17.06 -16.06
C ALA A 20 0.73 -16.30 -17.37
N LYS A 21 1.45 -15.22 -17.58
CA LYS A 21 1.45 -14.25 -18.68
C LYS A 21 0.28 -13.26 -18.60
N PHE A 22 0.56 -12.11 -17.96
CA PHE A 22 -0.38 -10.99 -18.00
C PHE A 22 -0.71 -10.62 -19.45
N ASP A 23 -1.99 -10.72 -19.80
CA ASP A 23 -2.48 -10.08 -21.02
C ASP A 23 -2.53 -8.58 -20.78
N HIS A 24 -1.39 -7.93 -21.01
CA HIS A 24 -1.25 -6.50 -20.81
C HIS A 24 -2.23 -5.67 -21.62
N LYS A 25 -2.72 -6.22 -22.75
CA LYS A 25 -3.72 -5.54 -23.60
C LYS A 25 -5.04 -5.46 -22.85
N LYS A 26 -5.52 -6.59 -22.31
CA LYS A 26 -6.75 -6.63 -21.51
C LYS A 26 -6.67 -5.76 -20.26
N ILE A 27 -5.49 -5.70 -19.60
CA ILE A 27 -5.27 -4.80 -18.47
C ILE A 27 -5.42 -3.34 -18.89
N CYS A 28 -4.76 -2.94 -19.99
CA CYS A 28 -4.88 -1.58 -20.50
C CYS A 28 -6.33 -1.24 -20.89
N GLU A 29 -7.03 -2.14 -21.56
CA GLU A 29 -8.44 -1.98 -21.93
C GLU A 29 -9.33 -1.79 -20.71
N ARG A 30 -9.10 -2.57 -19.63
CA ARG A 30 -9.84 -2.46 -18.37
C ARG A 30 -9.66 -1.09 -17.71
N PHE A 31 -8.45 -0.53 -17.73
CA PHE A 31 -8.16 0.76 -17.11
C PHE A 31 -8.33 1.95 -18.06
N ALA A 32 -8.56 1.72 -19.37
CA ALA A 32 -8.58 2.77 -20.37
C ALA A 32 -9.63 3.86 -20.14
N GLY A 33 -10.75 3.52 -19.51
CA GLY A 33 -11.82 4.47 -19.16
C GLY A 33 -11.71 5.06 -17.75
N LEU A 34 -10.67 4.69 -16.98
CA LEU A 34 -10.56 5.09 -15.59
C LEU A 34 -9.47 6.17 -15.40
N SER A 35 -9.73 7.12 -14.52
CA SER A 35 -8.73 8.12 -14.10
C SER A 35 -7.91 7.66 -12.89
N SER A 36 -8.27 6.52 -12.28
CA SER A 36 -7.60 6.00 -11.10
C SER A 36 -7.68 4.48 -11.03
N GLY A 37 -6.73 3.86 -10.34
CA GLY A 37 -6.70 2.42 -10.17
C GLY A 37 -5.68 1.94 -9.13
N ALA A 38 -5.74 0.64 -8.83
CA ALA A 38 -4.82 -0.04 -7.92
C ALA A 38 -4.27 -1.31 -8.54
N LEU A 39 -2.96 -1.54 -8.36
CA LEU A 39 -2.29 -2.80 -8.67
C LEU A 39 -1.80 -3.42 -7.37
N PHE A 40 -2.57 -4.36 -6.83
CA PHE A 40 -2.22 -5.10 -5.63
C PHE A 40 -1.61 -6.44 -6.02
N MET A 41 -0.28 -6.44 -6.11
CA MET A 41 0.49 -7.55 -6.67
C MET A 41 1.77 -7.74 -5.88
N LYS A 42 2.14 -8.97 -5.56
CA LYS A 42 3.39 -9.30 -4.86
C LYS A 42 4.63 -8.79 -5.62
N ARG A 43 5.77 -8.76 -4.95
CA ARG A 43 7.07 -8.45 -5.58
C ARG A 43 7.35 -9.46 -6.71
N GLY A 44 8.09 -9.04 -7.73
CA GLY A 44 8.42 -9.91 -8.89
C GLY A 44 7.34 -10.01 -9.94
N MET A 45 6.14 -9.45 -9.74
CA MET A 45 5.00 -9.58 -10.66
C MET A 45 4.94 -8.52 -11.76
N GLU A 46 6.07 -8.00 -12.19
CA GLU A 46 6.15 -7.05 -13.31
C GLU A 46 5.29 -5.76 -13.15
N LYS A 47 4.94 -5.36 -11.91
CA LYS A 47 4.11 -4.16 -11.65
C LYS A 47 4.57 -2.96 -12.45
N ILE A 48 5.87 -2.68 -12.43
CA ILE A 48 6.48 -1.54 -13.14
C ILE A 48 6.19 -1.62 -14.65
N ARG A 49 6.29 -2.81 -15.25
CA ARG A 49 5.99 -2.99 -16.68
C ARG A 49 4.53 -2.73 -17.00
N ILE A 50 3.60 -3.16 -16.14
CA ILE A 50 2.16 -2.89 -16.30
C ILE A 50 1.92 -1.38 -16.20
N VAL A 51 2.49 -0.72 -15.20
CA VAL A 51 2.38 0.74 -15.01
C VAL A 51 2.82 1.47 -16.27
N PHE A 52 3.99 1.19 -16.83
CA PHE A 52 4.47 1.89 -18.02
C PHE A 52 3.71 1.56 -19.30
N ARG A 53 3.06 0.41 -19.39
CA ARG A 53 2.12 0.14 -20.47
C ARG A 53 0.87 1.01 -20.36
N LEU A 54 0.30 1.15 -19.14
CA LEU A 54 -0.80 2.08 -18.89
C LEU A 54 -0.40 3.52 -19.20
N ILE A 55 0.77 3.97 -18.72
CA ILE A 55 1.27 5.31 -19.00
C ILE A 55 1.42 5.57 -20.50
N ARG A 56 1.95 4.61 -21.26
CA ARG A 56 2.05 4.74 -22.73
C ARG A 56 0.68 4.82 -23.41
N HIS A 57 -0.33 4.15 -22.87
CA HIS A 57 -1.70 4.30 -23.37
C HIS A 57 -2.21 5.74 -23.18
N PHE A 58 -1.90 6.36 -22.06
CA PHE A 58 -2.33 7.74 -21.74
C PHE A 58 -1.34 8.83 -22.17
N ARG A 59 -0.22 8.50 -22.81
CA ARG A 59 0.93 9.40 -23.07
C ARG A 59 0.59 10.73 -23.73
N LYS A 60 -0.46 10.79 -24.54
CA LYS A 60 -0.92 12.03 -25.21
C LYS A 60 -1.63 12.99 -24.27
N ASN A 61 -2.10 12.50 -23.13
CA ASN A 61 -2.91 13.24 -22.17
C ASN A 61 -2.14 13.60 -20.89
N ILE A 62 -0.83 13.33 -20.85
CA ILE A 62 0.04 13.59 -19.69
C ILE A 62 1.31 14.30 -20.14
N ASP A 63 1.79 15.20 -19.30
CA ASP A 63 3.04 15.94 -19.48
C ASP A 63 4.18 15.31 -18.67
N PHE A 64 3.91 14.96 -17.40
CA PHE A 64 4.87 14.33 -16.50
C PHE A 64 4.28 13.12 -15.76
N ILE A 65 5.18 12.27 -15.30
CA ILE A 65 4.91 11.15 -14.41
C ILE A 65 5.49 11.52 -13.06
N VAL A 66 4.67 11.51 -12.02
CA VAL A 66 5.12 11.64 -10.64
C VAL A 66 5.14 10.24 -10.04
N TRP A 67 6.31 9.81 -9.60
CA TRP A 67 6.53 8.54 -8.94
C TRP A 67 6.85 8.78 -7.47
N ILE A 68 5.93 8.41 -6.60
CA ILE A 68 6.04 8.56 -5.15
C ILE A 68 6.34 7.19 -4.55
N ALA A 69 7.41 7.08 -3.79
CA ALA A 69 7.84 5.83 -3.17
C ALA A 69 8.51 6.11 -1.81
N PRO A 70 8.70 5.10 -0.95
CA PRO A 70 9.49 5.22 0.26
C PRO A 70 10.92 5.69 -0.02
N SER A 71 11.49 6.50 0.88
CA SER A 71 12.81 7.08 0.71
C SER A 71 13.93 6.04 0.58
N ASN A 72 13.82 4.93 1.32
CA ASN A 72 14.77 3.82 1.24
C ASN A 72 14.79 3.16 -0.16
N TYR A 73 13.67 3.11 -0.88
CA TYR A 73 13.64 2.62 -2.26
C TYR A 73 14.32 3.61 -3.21
N LEU A 74 14.01 4.90 -3.06
CA LEU A 74 14.57 5.95 -3.92
C LEU A 74 16.06 6.22 -3.65
N ALA A 75 16.57 5.79 -2.50
CA ALA A 75 18.00 5.87 -2.16
C ALA A 75 18.82 4.78 -2.87
N THR A 76 18.17 3.75 -3.43
CA THR A 76 18.87 2.70 -4.17
C THR A 76 18.87 3.02 -5.67
N ASP A 77 20.05 3.10 -6.26
CA ASP A 77 20.20 3.37 -7.71
C ASP A 77 19.50 2.28 -8.54
N ASP A 78 19.54 1.04 -8.11
CA ASP A 78 18.91 -0.09 -8.80
C ASP A 78 17.41 0.13 -9.00
N TYR A 79 16.68 0.54 -7.94
CA TYR A 79 15.25 0.78 -8.04
C TYR A 79 14.89 1.88 -9.04
N VAL A 80 15.61 3.00 -8.98
CA VAL A 80 15.39 4.14 -9.88
C VAL A 80 15.79 3.78 -11.32
N ASN A 81 16.90 3.07 -11.49
CA ASN A 81 17.39 2.64 -12.80
C ASN A 81 16.47 1.60 -13.44
N ASP A 82 15.94 0.65 -12.68
CA ASP A 82 14.96 -0.31 -13.16
C ASP A 82 13.69 0.38 -13.69
N ILE A 83 13.19 1.37 -12.95
CA ILE A 83 12.04 2.16 -13.39
C ILE A 83 12.36 2.89 -14.70
N LYS A 84 13.52 3.58 -14.77
CA LYS A 84 13.95 4.30 -15.97
C LYS A 84 14.18 3.37 -17.17
N ALA A 85 14.76 2.20 -16.93
CA ALA A 85 15.00 1.20 -17.98
C ALA A 85 13.69 0.69 -18.61
N VAL A 86 12.65 0.46 -17.79
CA VAL A 86 11.34 0.06 -18.28
C VAL A 86 10.61 1.23 -18.94
N ALA A 87 10.80 2.45 -18.44
CA ALA A 87 10.22 3.68 -18.98
C ALA A 87 10.75 4.03 -20.39
N ARG A 88 12.05 3.74 -20.63
CA ARG A 88 12.73 4.02 -21.92
C ARG A 88 12.60 5.50 -22.32
N GLU A 89 12.03 5.75 -23.50
CA GLU A 89 11.88 7.07 -24.12
C GLU A 89 11.10 8.11 -23.31
N ILE A 90 10.34 7.65 -22.30
CA ILE A 90 9.58 8.56 -21.42
C ILE A 90 10.24 8.76 -20.06
N SER A 91 11.44 8.21 -19.87
CA SER A 91 12.17 8.27 -18.59
C SER A 91 12.50 9.70 -18.14
N ASN A 92 12.73 10.61 -19.09
CA ASN A 92 12.98 12.03 -18.82
C ASN A 92 11.77 12.81 -18.31
N ARG A 93 10.57 12.22 -18.37
CA ARG A 93 9.33 12.81 -17.84
C ARG A 93 9.01 12.34 -16.42
N ILE A 94 9.85 11.52 -15.80
CA ILE A 94 9.59 10.97 -14.47
C ILE A 94 10.22 11.88 -13.41
N CYS A 95 9.38 12.33 -12.50
CA CYS A 95 9.77 13.06 -11.29
C CYS A 95 9.57 12.15 -10.07
N PHE A 96 10.65 11.85 -9.36
CA PHE A 96 10.60 11.02 -8.16
C PHE A 96 10.42 11.88 -6.91
N PHE A 97 9.55 11.44 -6.01
CA PHE A 97 9.31 12.06 -4.71
C PHE A 97 9.28 11.00 -3.62
N SER A 98 9.97 11.25 -2.51
CA SER A 98 9.87 10.40 -1.33
C SER A 98 8.60 10.76 -0.56
N ILE A 99 7.87 9.72 -0.10
CA ILE A 99 6.65 9.90 0.69
C ILE A 99 6.95 10.60 2.03
N GLU A 100 8.11 10.33 2.63
CA GLU A 100 8.57 10.95 3.86
C GLU A 100 8.88 12.43 3.63
N ASN A 101 9.58 12.77 2.54
CA ASN A 101 9.90 14.15 2.21
C ASN A 101 8.64 14.98 1.91
N ILE A 102 7.63 14.38 1.28
CA ILE A 102 6.32 15.05 1.12
C ILE A 102 5.73 15.40 2.48
N SER A 103 5.94 14.55 3.51
CA SER A 103 5.43 14.78 4.86
C SER A 103 6.23 15.81 5.65
N LEU A 104 7.55 15.76 5.57
CA LEU A 104 8.46 16.47 6.48
C LEU A 104 9.04 17.75 5.89
N ASN A 105 9.04 17.90 4.56
CA ASN A 105 9.66 19.04 3.87
C ASN A 105 8.64 19.81 3.04
N ASP A 106 8.31 21.01 3.51
CA ASP A 106 7.35 21.90 2.84
C ASP A 106 7.81 22.30 1.43
N GLY A 107 9.11 22.46 1.21
CA GLY A 107 9.66 22.76 -0.11
C GLY A 107 9.42 21.64 -1.11
N GLN A 108 9.57 20.37 -0.71
CA GLN A 108 9.27 19.23 -1.56
C GLN A 108 7.76 19.09 -1.82
N TYR A 109 6.94 19.33 -0.81
CA TYR A 109 5.50 19.36 -0.98
C TYR A 109 5.07 20.46 -1.96
N LEU A 110 5.55 21.68 -1.80
CA LEU A 110 5.24 22.81 -2.69
C LEU A 110 5.76 22.58 -4.11
N LYS A 111 6.94 21.95 -4.27
CA LYS A 111 7.45 21.56 -5.60
C LYS A 111 6.50 20.58 -6.30
N LEU A 112 6.01 19.57 -5.57
CA LEU A 112 5.04 18.61 -6.11
C LEU A 112 3.70 19.30 -6.43
N TYR A 113 3.22 20.15 -5.51
CA TYR A 113 1.98 20.89 -5.68
C TYR A 113 2.01 21.77 -6.92
N ASN A 114 3.06 22.59 -7.08
CA ASN A 114 3.24 23.47 -8.25
C ASN A 114 3.37 22.70 -9.55
N LEU A 115 4.06 21.54 -9.51
CA LEU A 115 4.15 20.65 -10.68
C LEU A 115 2.75 20.15 -11.07
N ALA A 116 1.96 19.70 -10.10
CA ALA A 116 0.63 19.15 -10.32
C ALA A 116 -0.40 20.24 -10.70
N ASP A 117 -0.18 21.49 -10.28
CA ASP A 117 -1.02 22.62 -10.66
C ASP A 117 -0.81 23.05 -12.13
N LYS A 118 0.45 22.96 -12.59
CA LYS A 118 0.86 23.49 -13.90
C LYS A 118 0.72 22.45 -15.01
N TYR A 119 0.88 21.17 -14.73
CA TYR A 119 0.99 20.11 -15.73
C TYR A 119 0.01 18.98 -15.51
N ARG A 120 -0.34 18.27 -16.59
CA ARG A 120 -1.17 17.06 -16.53
C ARG A 120 -0.32 15.88 -16.05
N ILE A 121 -0.53 15.48 -14.83
CA ILE A 121 0.29 14.48 -14.13
C ILE A 121 -0.38 13.10 -14.13
N PHE A 122 0.42 12.08 -14.43
CA PHE A 122 0.13 10.70 -14.06
C PHE A 122 0.86 10.40 -12.75
N CYS A 123 0.13 10.29 -11.64
CA CYS A 123 0.70 10.03 -10.34
C CYS A 123 0.68 8.53 -10.03
N VAL A 124 1.83 8.00 -9.65
CA VAL A 124 2.00 6.63 -9.14
C VAL A 124 2.44 6.72 -7.68
N VAL A 125 1.75 6.02 -6.79
CA VAL A 125 2.17 5.85 -5.39
C VAL A 125 2.55 4.38 -5.20
N ASP A 126 3.84 4.12 -5.13
CA ASP A 126 4.37 2.78 -4.84
C ASP A 126 4.42 2.56 -3.33
N GLU A 127 4.18 1.33 -2.91
CA GLU A 127 3.94 0.93 -1.52
C GLU A 127 2.84 1.80 -0.86
N SER A 128 1.66 1.81 -1.50
CA SER A 128 0.52 2.63 -1.08
C SER A 128 0.02 2.35 0.34
N ILE A 129 0.46 1.26 0.95
CA ILE A 129 0.24 1.00 2.38
C ILE A 129 0.81 2.13 3.27
N THR A 130 1.81 2.87 2.79
CA THR A 130 2.38 4.02 3.49
C THR A 130 1.40 5.17 3.70
N ILE A 131 0.32 5.23 2.90
CA ILE A 131 -0.75 6.24 3.01
C ILE A 131 -2.04 5.67 3.61
N LYS A 132 -1.98 4.56 4.34
CA LYS A 132 -3.16 3.90 4.94
C LYS A 132 -3.81 4.70 6.07
N ASN A 133 -3.05 5.53 6.78
CA ASN A 133 -3.53 6.30 7.92
C ASN A 133 -3.88 7.73 7.48
N THR A 134 -5.16 8.10 7.60
CA THR A 134 -5.70 9.42 7.24
C THR A 134 -5.11 10.56 8.09
N GLU A 135 -4.71 10.28 9.34
CA GLU A 135 -4.14 11.27 10.26
C GLU A 135 -2.67 11.58 9.96
N ALA A 136 -1.98 10.72 9.22
CA ALA A 136 -0.59 10.94 8.88
C ALA A 136 -0.40 12.15 7.95
N GLY A 137 0.57 13.01 8.24
CA GLY A 137 0.86 14.22 7.45
C GLY A 137 1.05 13.93 5.95
N ARG A 138 1.77 12.86 5.61
CA ARG A 138 1.95 12.41 4.22
C ARG A 138 0.63 12.10 3.51
N THR A 139 -0.28 11.41 4.20
CA THR A 139 -1.58 11.05 3.66
C THR A 139 -2.45 12.28 3.46
N ARG A 140 -2.55 13.15 4.47
CA ARG A 140 -3.30 14.41 4.39
C ARG A 140 -2.82 15.29 3.23
N ARG A 141 -1.50 15.45 3.06
CA ARG A 141 -0.91 16.23 1.96
C ARG A 141 -1.25 15.64 0.58
N LEU A 142 -1.18 14.33 0.42
CA LEU A 142 -1.54 13.69 -0.84
C LEU A 142 -3.04 13.75 -1.12
N LEU A 143 -3.87 13.53 -0.12
CA LEU A 143 -5.33 13.62 -0.26
C LEU A 143 -5.79 15.04 -0.61
N SER A 144 -5.15 16.09 -0.05
CA SER A 144 -5.49 17.47 -0.34
C SER A 144 -5.22 17.86 -1.80
N MET A 145 -4.23 17.27 -2.45
CA MET A 145 -3.83 17.61 -3.81
C MET A 145 -4.23 16.55 -4.86
N LYS A 146 -4.87 15.44 -4.48
CA LYS A 146 -5.20 14.33 -5.39
C LYS A 146 -5.99 14.76 -6.63
N HIS A 147 -6.84 15.78 -6.51
CA HIS A 147 -7.66 16.32 -7.60
C HIS A 147 -6.85 17.00 -8.71
N LYS A 148 -5.60 17.39 -8.43
CA LYS A 148 -4.67 17.98 -9.39
C LYS A 148 -4.01 16.92 -10.30
N PHE A 149 -4.02 15.66 -9.90
CA PHE A 149 -3.49 14.58 -10.71
C PHE A 149 -4.52 14.11 -11.74
N LYS A 150 -4.15 14.14 -13.02
CA LYS A 150 -5.01 13.67 -14.12
C LYS A 150 -5.32 12.19 -13.99
N TYR A 151 -4.32 11.39 -13.66
CA TYR A 151 -4.43 9.95 -13.42
C TYR A 151 -3.72 9.59 -12.11
N ARG A 152 -4.28 8.65 -11.36
CA ARG A 152 -3.75 8.17 -10.07
C ARG A 152 -3.71 6.65 -10.07
N LEU A 153 -2.55 6.11 -9.80
CA LEU A 153 -2.34 4.68 -9.69
C LEU A 153 -1.62 4.36 -8.40
N ILE A 154 -2.17 3.45 -7.61
CA ILE A 154 -1.54 2.98 -6.39
C ILE A 154 -1.03 1.56 -6.56
N LEU A 155 0.13 1.27 -6.00
CA LEU A 155 0.77 -0.04 -6.06
C LEU A 155 1.04 -0.53 -4.64
N SER A 156 0.79 -1.81 -4.37
CA SER A 156 1.24 -2.45 -3.14
C SER A 156 1.34 -3.98 -3.31
N GLY A 157 2.30 -4.56 -2.62
CA GLY A 157 2.36 -6.02 -2.43
C GLY A 157 1.48 -6.48 -1.27
N THR A 158 1.28 -5.62 -0.29
CA THR A 158 0.55 -5.89 0.95
C THR A 158 -0.36 -4.70 1.28
N PRO A 159 -1.52 -4.56 0.59
CA PRO A 159 -2.39 -3.40 0.77
C PRO A 159 -3.08 -3.34 2.13
N LEU A 160 -3.04 -4.42 2.88
CA LEU A 160 -3.68 -4.58 4.19
C LEU A 160 -2.64 -5.07 5.20
N THR A 161 -2.58 -4.42 6.35
CA THR A 161 -1.73 -4.82 7.50
C THR A 161 -2.51 -4.86 8.82
N GLN A 162 -3.46 -3.95 9.00
CA GLN A 162 -4.29 -3.84 10.21
C GLN A 162 -5.75 -4.25 9.95
N GLY A 163 -6.13 -4.46 8.70
CA GLY A 163 -7.48 -4.82 8.30
C GLY A 163 -8.07 -3.89 7.25
N LEU A 164 -9.37 -3.95 7.05
CA LEU A 164 -10.05 -3.22 5.98
C LEU A 164 -9.90 -1.70 6.06
N ILE A 165 -9.64 -1.15 7.25
CA ILE A 165 -9.44 0.29 7.43
C ILE A 165 -8.26 0.80 6.58
N ASP A 166 -7.25 -0.03 6.37
CA ASP A 166 -6.10 0.33 5.56
C ASP A 166 -6.47 0.68 4.10
N LEU A 167 -7.60 0.18 3.60
CA LEU A 167 -8.09 0.47 2.25
C LEU A 167 -8.80 1.81 2.14
N TYR A 168 -9.29 2.36 3.24
CA TYR A 168 -10.08 3.58 3.20
C TYR A 168 -9.31 4.74 2.56
N SER A 169 -8.18 5.14 3.15
CA SER A 169 -7.41 6.28 2.64
C SER A 169 -6.77 6.00 1.28
N GLN A 170 -6.33 4.76 1.03
CA GLN A 170 -5.83 4.34 -0.27
C GLN A 170 -6.90 4.52 -1.37
N THR A 171 -8.13 4.12 -1.09
CA THR A 171 -9.26 4.30 -2.01
C THR A 171 -9.63 5.78 -2.13
N GLN A 172 -9.60 6.54 -1.02
CA GLN A 172 -9.81 7.99 -1.03
C GLN A 172 -8.79 8.72 -1.91
N PHE A 173 -7.54 8.26 -1.95
CA PHE A 173 -6.54 8.83 -2.85
C PHE A 173 -6.85 8.50 -4.32
N MET A 174 -7.28 7.29 -4.63
CA MET A 174 -7.69 6.94 -5.99
C MET A 174 -8.86 7.82 -6.45
N ASP A 175 -10.00 7.67 -5.80
CA ASP A 175 -11.20 8.46 -6.05
C ASP A 175 -12.17 8.37 -4.86
N SER A 176 -12.55 9.51 -4.31
CA SER A 176 -13.50 9.54 -3.18
C SER A 176 -14.89 9.03 -3.55
N THR A 177 -15.25 9.07 -4.82
CA THR A 177 -16.57 8.60 -5.29
C THR A 177 -16.71 7.08 -5.28
N ILE A 178 -15.60 6.33 -5.25
CA ILE A 178 -15.61 4.85 -5.20
C ILE A 178 -16.34 4.38 -3.95
N LEU A 179 -15.99 4.94 -2.80
CA LEU A 179 -16.64 4.61 -1.52
C LEU A 179 -17.82 5.55 -1.22
N ASN A 180 -17.69 6.83 -1.61
CA ASN A 180 -18.66 7.89 -1.37
C ASN A 180 -19.13 7.97 0.09
N MET A 181 -18.20 7.90 1.01
CA MET A 181 -18.46 7.92 2.45
C MET A 181 -17.29 8.49 3.22
N THR A 182 -17.55 9.03 4.42
CA THR A 182 -16.54 9.44 5.37
C THR A 182 -15.88 8.23 6.04
N GLU A 183 -14.73 8.42 6.69
CA GLU A 183 -14.05 7.37 7.43
C GLU A 183 -14.93 6.77 8.54
N THR A 184 -15.65 7.62 9.27
CA THR A 184 -16.59 7.18 10.29
C THR A 184 -17.71 6.30 9.70
N GLN A 185 -18.29 6.71 8.58
CA GLN A 185 -19.28 5.90 7.87
C GLN A 185 -18.70 4.60 7.35
N PHE A 186 -17.44 4.61 6.87
CA PHE A 186 -16.74 3.40 6.46
C PHE A 186 -16.55 2.44 7.64
N MET A 187 -16.08 2.94 8.78
CA MET A 187 -15.92 2.13 9.98
C MET A 187 -17.24 1.52 10.45
N HIS A 188 -18.33 2.30 10.48
CA HIS A 188 -19.65 1.78 10.85
C HIS A 188 -20.16 0.73 9.85
N SER A 189 -19.91 0.90 8.57
CA SER A 189 -20.42 0.01 7.52
C SER A 189 -19.66 -1.30 7.39
N PHE A 190 -18.32 -1.26 7.59
CA PHE A 190 -17.44 -2.38 7.30
C PHE A 190 -16.73 -2.96 8.52
N LEU A 191 -16.62 -2.18 9.59
CA LEU A 191 -15.94 -2.52 10.84
C LEU A 191 -16.82 -2.14 12.05
N PRO A 192 -18.06 -2.64 12.15
CA PRO A 192 -18.92 -2.35 13.30
C PRO A 192 -18.28 -2.88 14.59
N PHE A 193 -18.71 -2.32 15.72
CA PHE A 193 -18.34 -2.84 17.02
C PHE A 193 -19.09 -4.12 17.33
N TYR A 194 -18.38 -5.09 17.88
CA TYR A 194 -18.92 -6.29 18.51
C TYR A 194 -18.30 -6.45 19.89
N MET A 195 -19.06 -6.98 20.82
CA MET A 195 -18.55 -7.42 22.10
C MET A 195 -17.95 -8.82 21.92
N ASP A 196 -16.72 -9.03 22.35
CA ASP A 196 -16.12 -10.38 22.36
C ASP A 196 -16.51 -11.19 23.60
N ASP A 197 -16.08 -12.45 23.66
CA ASP A 197 -16.36 -13.36 24.78
C ASP A 197 -15.76 -12.90 26.13
N PHE A 198 -14.89 -11.88 26.11
CA PHE A 198 -14.27 -11.24 27.26
C PHE A 198 -14.91 -9.88 27.61
N GLU A 199 -16.09 -9.60 27.09
CA GLU A 199 -16.82 -8.35 27.27
C GLU A 199 -16.06 -7.09 26.78
N VAL A 200 -15.12 -7.26 25.82
CA VAL A 200 -14.35 -6.18 25.22
C VAL A 200 -14.97 -5.79 23.87
N TRP A 201 -15.26 -4.51 23.70
CA TRP A 201 -15.74 -3.98 22.44
C TRP A 201 -14.60 -3.91 21.42
N LYS A 202 -14.72 -4.68 20.35
CA LYS A 202 -13.75 -4.70 19.23
C LYS A 202 -14.42 -4.36 17.91
N ARG A 203 -13.67 -3.73 17.01
CA ARG A 203 -14.10 -3.54 15.62
C ARG A 203 -13.73 -4.77 14.81
N TRP A 204 -14.69 -5.29 14.08
CA TRP A 204 -14.50 -6.50 13.31
C TRP A 204 -15.21 -6.44 11.96
N SER A 205 -14.59 -6.99 10.91
CA SER A 205 -15.27 -7.17 9.63
C SER A 205 -15.93 -8.54 9.55
N THR A 206 -17.05 -8.60 8.86
CA THR A 206 -17.71 -9.85 8.52
C THR A 206 -17.42 -10.22 7.07
N PRO A 207 -17.48 -11.52 6.69
CA PRO A 207 -17.33 -11.93 5.28
C PRO A 207 -18.30 -11.20 4.34
N LYS A 208 -19.50 -10.87 4.81
CA LYS A 208 -20.50 -10.09 4.05
C LYS A 208 -20.02 -8.67 3.80
N ASN A 209 -19.47 -8.01 4.81
CA ASN A 209 -18.95 -6.64 4.70
C ASN A 209 -17.69 -6.60 3.79
N GLU A 210 -16.83 -7.60 3.92
CA GLU A 210 -15.66 -7.76 3.06
C GLU A 210 -16.06 -7.92 1.58
N ALA A 211 -17.02 -8.81 1.30
CA ALA A 211 -17.52 -9.01 -0.06
C ALA A 211 -18.17 -7.74 -0.64
N LYS A 212 -18.90 -6.98 0.21
CA LYS A 212 -19.49 -5.69 -0.19
C LYS A 212 -18.40 -4.68 -0.58
N LEU A 213 -17.36 -4.52 0.26
CA LEU A 213 -16.26 -3.61 -0.02
C LEU A 213 -15.51 -4.01 -1.29
N VAL A 214 -15.19 -5.30 -1.42
CA VAL A 214 -14.54 -5.85 -2.61
C VAL A 214 -15.35 -5.53 -3.87
N LYS A 215 -16.68 -5.68 -3.84
CA LYS A 215 -17.54 -5.36 -4.99
C LYS A 215 -17.43 -3.89 -5.39
N MET A 216 -17.28 -2.96 -4.43
CA MET A 216 -17.16 -1.53 -4.71
C MET A 216 -15.80 -1.19 -5.35
N ILE A 217 -14.70 -1.77 -4.87
CA ILE A 217 -13.35 -1.45 -5.35
C ILE A 217 -12.91 -2.27 -6.58
N LYS A 218 -13.54 -3.42 -6.81
CA LYS A 218 -13.17 -4.36 -7.89
C LYS A 218 -13.02 -3.75 -9.28
N PRO A 219 -13.86 -2.80 -9.74
CA PRO A 219 -13.69 -2.17 -11.05
C PRO A 219 -12.36 -1.45 -11.20
N TYR A 220 -11.82 -0.90 -10.12
CA TYR A 220 -10.60 -0.09 -10.07
C TYR A 220 -9.36 -0.87 -9.67
N LEU A 221 -9.51 -2.17 -9.38
CA LEU A 221 -8.47 -3.00 -8.79
C LEU A 221 -8.03 -4.11 -9.73
N LEU A 222 -6.72 -4.23 -9.95
CA LEU A 222 -6.08 -5.45 -10.43
C LEU A 222 -5.33 -6.06 -9.25
N ALA A 223 -5.84 -7.16 -8.73
CA ALA A 223 -5.17 -7.97 -7.72
C ALA A 223 -4.75 -9.30 -8.34
N CYS A 224 -3.51 -9.68 -8.09
CA CYS A 224 -2.98 -10.96 -8.54
C CYS A 224 -2.16 -11.57 -7.40
N ASP A 225 -2.47 -12.81 -7.09
CA ASP A 225 -1.69 -13.64 -6.20
C ASP A 225 -1.12 -14.81 -7.02
N PHE A 226 0.20 -14.97 -7.03
CA PHE A 226 0.83 -16.17 -7.55
C PHE A 226 1.05 -17.13 -6.38
N GLU A 227 0.73 -18.39 -6.59
CA GLU A 227 1.34 -19.44 -5.78
C GLU A 227 2.83 -19.40 -6.12
N ASP A 228 3.64 -18.91 -5.20
CA ASP A 228 5.08 -18.93 -5.33
C ASP A 228 5.54 -20.38 -5.31
N ASN A 229 5.92 -20.90 -6.48
CA ASN A 229 6.71 -22.12 -6.60
C ASN A 229 8.18 -21.88 -6.18
N LEU A 230 8.48 -20.75 -5.54
CA LEU A 230 9.79 -20.47 -4.98
C LEU A 230 10.00 -21.34 -3.74
N LYS A 231 10.97 -22.23 -3.81
CA LYS A 231 11.49 -22.89 -2.62
C LYS A 231 12.10 -21.83 -1.71
N ILE A 232 11.37 -21.47 -0.66
CA ILE A 232 11.91 -20.60 0.38
C ILE A 232 12.82 -21.49 1.23
N THR A 233 14.10 -21.20 1.23
CA THR A 233 15.06 -21.82 2.14
C THR A 233 15.24 -20.87 3.32
N TYR A 234 14.87 -21.33 4.49
CA TYR A 234 15.11 -20.58 5.72
C TYR A 234 16.50 -20.93 6.22
N TYR A 235 17.28 -19.92 6.55
CA TYR A 235 18.55 -20.06 7.23
C TYR A 235 18.37 -19.50 8.63
N ASP A 236 18.51 -20.34 9.63
CA ASP A 236 18.61 -19.89 11.00
C ASP A 236 20.06 -19.47 11.24
N SER A 237 20.26 -18.22 11.68
CA SER A 237 21.56 -17.72 12.12
C SER A 237 21.47 -17.45 13.61
N ASP A 238 22.24 -18.16 14.37
CA ASP A 238 22.41 -17.88 15.78
C ASP A 238 23.42 -16.73 15.95
N PHE A 239 23.11 -15.80 16.82
CA PHE A 239 24.03 -14.74 17.25
C PHE A 239 24.05 -14.67 18.77
N GLU A 240 25.21 -14.44 19.33
CA GLU A 240 25.37 -14.23 20.77
C GLU A 240 25.28 -12.73 21.08
N LEU A 241 24.39 -12.40 22.01
CA LEU A 241 24.30 -11.04 22.53
C LEU A 241 25.49 -10.76 23.45
N THR A 242 26.03 -9.57 23.36
CA THR A 242 26.98 -9.10 24.37
C THR A 242 26.28 -9.02 25.75
N PRO A 243 27.01 -9.07 26.85
CA PRO A 243 26.41 -8.98 28.21
C PRO A 243 25.55 -7.73 28.42
N GLN A 244 25.90 -6.61 27.74
CA GLN A 244 25.15 -5.37 27.80
C GLN A 244 23.83 -5.48 27.02
N GLU A 245 23.87 -6.04 25.82
CA GLU A 245 22.68 -6.27 25.00
C GLU A 245 21.74 -7.29 25.64
N ALA A 246 22.29 -8.35 26.24
CA ALA A 246 21.52 -9.35 26.99
C ALA A 246 20.79 -8.74 28.19
N ALA A 247 21.42 -7.82 28.91
CA ALA A 247 20.80 -7.12 30.02
C ALA A 247 19.65 -6.22 29.57
N VAL A 248 19.84 -5.45 28.48
CA VAL A 248 18.78 -4.61 27.87
C VAL A 248 17.63 -5.51 27.37
N TYR A 249 17.94 -6.59 26.68
CA TYR A 249 16.94 -7.55 26.21
C TYR A 249 16.08 -8.12 27.33
N GLN A 250 16.69 -8.47 28.48
CA GLN A 250 15.94 -9.02 29.62
C GLN A 250 15.03 -7.97 30.27
N LEU A 251 15.49 -6.73 30.41
CA LEU A 251 14.67 -5.62 30.91
C LEU A 251 13.45 -5.36 30.03
N GLU A 252 13.67 -5.24 28.74
CA GLU A 252 12.58 -5.03 27.75
C GLU A 252 11.62 -6.22 27.70
N LYS A 253 12.14 -7.44 27.84
CA LYS A 253 11.33 -8.66 27.88
C LYS A 253 10.45 -8.71 29.14
N GLU A 254 11.00 -8.32 30.31
CA GLU A 254 10.24 -8.27 31.54
C GLU A 254 9.15 -7.21 31.53
N ASP A 255 9.48 -6.03 31.01
CA ASP A 255 8.53 -4.94 30.85
C ASP A 255 7.40 -5.31 29.86
N PHE A 256 7.77 -5.97 28.78
CA PHE A 256 6.86 -6.57 27.84
C PHE A 256 5.93 -7.61 28.46
N LEU A 257 6.45 -8.50 29.30
CA LEU A 257 5.64 -9.53 29.96
C LEU A 257 4.69 -8.96 31.02
N LYS A 258 4.98 -7.76 31.54
CA LYS A 258 4.06 -7.01 32.42
C LYS A 258 2.92 -6.35 31.66
N ASP A 259 3.17 -5.90 30.44
CA ASP A 259 2.20 -5.19 29.59
C ASP A 259 1.30 -6.12 28.74
N LYS A 260 1.28 -7.40 29.06
CA LYS A 260 0.60 -8.47 28.31
C LYS A 260 -0.88 -8.23 28.00
N GLU A 261 -1.54 -7.39 28.79
CA GLU A 261 -2.99 -7.14 28.66
C GLU A 261 -3.34 -6.02 27.65
N GLN A 262 -2.38 -5.20 27.22
CA GLN A 262 -2.68 -3.99 26.44
C GLN A 262 -2.16 -3.95 25.00
N VAL A 263 -1.24 -4.83 24.61
CA VAL A 263 -0.60 -4.73 23.29
C VAL A 263 -0.85 -5.95 22.45
N ALA A 264 -1.43 -5.75 21.26
CA ALA A 264 -1.62 -6.82 20.27
C ALA A 264 -0.26 -7.46 19.91
N PHE A 265 -0.19 -8.78 19.91
CA PHE A 265 1.02 -9.59 19.67
C PHE A 265 1.89 -9.11 18.48
N LEU A 266 1.29 -8.56 17.44
CA LEU A 266 1.99 -8.00 16.28
C LEU A 266 2.76 -6.69 16.58
N GLN A 267 2.25 -5.82 17.43
CA GLN A 267 2.96 -4.59 17.82
C GLN A 267 4.21 -4.93 18.62
N VAL A 268 4.14 -6.02 19.31
CA VAL A 268 5.22 -6.58 20.11
C VAL A 268 6.34 -7.16 19.26
N VAL A 269 6.00 -7.99 18.29
CA VAL A 269 6.98 -8.56 17.34
C VAL A 269 7.67 -7.43 16.56
N GLN A 270 6.94 -6.39 16.19
CA GLN A 270 7.52 -5.21 15.53
C GLN A 270 8.46 -4.42 16.45
N ARG A 271 8.12 -4.24 17.72
CA ARG A 271 9.00 -3.59 18.71
C ARG A 271 10.31 -4.37 18.90
N PHE A 272 10.22 -5.69 19.01
CA PHE A 272 11.41 -6.55 19.09
C PHE A 272 12.27 -6.51 17.82
N GLN A 273 11.69 -6.49 16.65
CA GLN A 273 12.44 -6.36 15.39
C GLN A 273 13.16 -5.00 15.27
N TYR A 274 12.59 -3.93 15.83
CA TYR A 274 13.18 -2.59 15.79
C TYR A 274 14.37 -2.40 16.74
N LEU A 275 14.47 -3.20 17.81
CA LEU A 275 15.55 -3.11 18.80
C LEU A 275 16.84 -3.83 18.35
N TYR A 276 16.77 -4.68 17.33
CA TYR A 276 17.86 -5.57 16.91
C TYR A 276 18.17 -5.50 15.39
N THR A 277 17.67 -4.50 14.69
CA THR A 277 18.07 -4.11 13.33
C THR A 277 18.81 -2.78 13.33
#